data_cbade402ceca1d26962f3394d1a87030
#
_entry.id   cbade402ceca1d26962f3394d1a87030
#
_cell.length_a   1.000
_cell.length_b   1.000
_cell.length_c   1.000
_cell.angle_alpha   90.00
_cell.angle_beta   90.00
_cell.angle_gamma   90.00
#
_symmetry.space_group_name_H-M   'P 1'
#
loop_
_entity.id
_entity.type
_entity.pdbx_description
1 polymer ?
#
loop_
_entity_poly.entity_id
_entity_poly.type
_entity_poly.pdbx_seq_one_letter_code
_entity_poly.pdbx_strand_id
1 'polypeptide(L)'
;MPLALEYDGITKEYRSWSGRRRVRALQQFSLSVESGEIFGFLGPNGAGKSTAIHLAMGFMRPSSGRGRMLGKLFGDAATRRRVGFLAENVALYHRQAEAAIRFYGGLNGLHGVALDHATRTALEAVDLKSESSRNLGQFSRGMVQRMGLAQALVNDPELLILDEPTSALDPAARVSIRELLLRFRSQGKTIFLSSHLLSEVELVCDRVAILSRGHVVRIGTLSAMLETTDQVEIVAQSIAPRLFANSTAEGERTRFAVPKSQQREAIERIWAAGGEVVSVNPVRRSLEELFLELTTPESSSVELATPEAGD
;
A
#
# COMPACT_ATOMS: atom_id res chain seq x y z
N MET A 1 14.95 7.01 -13.25
CA MET A 1 13.71 6.74 -14.03
C MET A 1 12.83 7.99 -14.03
N PRO A 2 11.93 8.20 -15.02
CA PRO A 2 11.00 9.32 -14.94
C PRO A 2 10.07 9.17 -13.74
N LEU A 3 9.64 10.30 -13.15
CA LEU A 3 8.72 10.30 -12.02
C LEU A 3 7.27 10.29 -12.52
N ALA A 4 6.49 9.33 -12.02
CA ALA A 4 5.06 9.26 -12.27
C ALA A 4 4.26 10.17 -11.33
N LEU A 5 4.72 10.33 -10.09
CA LEU A 5 4.08 11.17 -9.08
C LEU A 5 5.15 11.86 -8.22
N GLU A 6 4.97 13.16 -7.98
CA GLU A 6 5.91 13.97 -7.20
C GLU A 6 5.15 14.98 -6.33
N TYR A 7 5.46 14.98 -5.04
CA TYR A 7 5.03 16.00 -4.08
C TYR A 7 6.27 16.74 -3.59
N ASP A 8 6.24 18.07 -3.60
CA ASP A 8 7.35 18.94 -3.24
C ASP A 8 6.88 19.95 -2.18
N GLY A 9 7.20 19.68 -0.91
CA GLY A 9 6.90 20.52 0.24
C GLY A 9 5.41 20.83 0.43
N ILE A 10 4.51 19.91 0.07
CA ILE A 10 3.07 20.15 0.12
C ILE A 10 2.60 20.25 1.57
N THR A 11 1.89 21.33 1.86
CA THR A 11 1.10 21.49 3.08
C THR A 11 -0.38 21.62 2.75
N LYS A 12 -1.23 20.91 3.50
CA LYS A 12 -2.69 21.04 3.38
C LYS A 12 -3.31 21.30 4.74
N GLU A 13 -3.94 22.45 4.88
CA GLU A 13 -4.69 22.87 6.06
C GLU A 13 -6.19 22.86 5.75
N TYR A 14 -6.96 22.27 6.63
CA TYR A 14 -8.41 22.42 6.68
C TYR A 14 -8.78 23.40 7.77
N ARG A 15 -9.69 24.32 7.47
CA ARG A 15 -10.26 25.26 8.44
C ARG A 15 -11.68 24.82 8.74
N SER A 16 -12.04 24.76 10.02
CA SER A 16 -13.46 24.56 10.38
C SER A 16 -14.28 25.75 9.89
N TRP A 17 -15.56 25.52 9.62
CA TRP A 17 -16.47 26.58 9.17
C TRP A 17 -16.51 27.78 10.15
N SER A 18 -16.31 27.54 11.46
CA SER A 18 -16.19 28.58 12.49
C SER A 18 -14.84 29.30 12.51
N GLY A 19 -13.86 28.90 11.69
CA GLY A 19 -12.49 29.45 11.66
C GLY A 19 -11.63 29.16 12.89
N ARG A 20 -12.21 28.56 13.94
CA ARG A 20 -11.54 28.36 15.24
C ARG A 20 -10.62 27.14 15.31
N ARG A 21 -10.81 26.13 14.46
CA ARG A 21 -9.95 24.94 14.40
C ARG A 21 -9.27 24.86 13.04
N ARG A 22 -7.94 24.70 13.07
CA ARG A 22 -7.14 24.36 11.89
C ARG A 22 -6.60 22.95 12.08
N VAL A 23 -6.77 22.10 11.07
CA VAL A 23 -6.21 20.75 11.06
C VAL A 23 -5.24 20.70 9.89
N ARG A 24 -3.98 20.43 10.16
CA ARG A 24 -2.96 20.20 9.13
C ARG A 24 -2.97 18.73 8.78
N ALA A 25 -3.52 18.39 7.64
CA ALA A 25 -3.60 17.03 7.15
C ALA A 25 -2.29 16.57 6.49
N LEU A 26 -1.52 17.49 5.90
CA LEU A 26 -0.18 17.26 5.39
C LEU A 26 0.71 18.45 5.77
N GLN A 27 1.98 18.19 6.11
CA GLN A 27 2.93 19.17 6.57
C GLN A 27 4.28 18.97 5.89
N GLN A 28 4.70 19.91 5.02
CA GLN A 28 5.96 19.85 4.27
C GLN A 28 6.17 18.47 3.60
N PHE A 29 5.06 17.89 3.11
CA PHE A 29 5.01 16.56 2.57
C PHE A 29 5.73 16.48 1.22
N SER A 30 6.79 15.67 1.15
CA SER A 30 7.54 15.40 -0.07
C SER A 30 7.61 13.90 -0.32
N LEU A 31 7.31 13.48 -1.56
CA LEU A 31 7.27 12.10 -1.97
C LEU A 31 7.52 12.01 -3.47
N SER A 32 8.22 10.97 -3.91
CA SER A 32 8.40 10.65 -5.33
C SER A 32 8.12 9.18 -5.62
N VAL A 33 7.37 8.94 -6.71
CA VAL A 33 7.06 7.61 -7.23
C VAL A 33 7.64 7.50 -8.62
N GLU A 34 8.40 6.45 -8.87
CA GLU A 34 9.02 6.18 -10.17
C GLU A 34 8.04 5.50 -11.13
N SER A 35 8.26 5.67 -12.43
CA SER A 35 7.43 4.99 -13.43
C SER A 35 7.73 3.49 -13.45
N GLY A 36 6.67 2.67 -13.49
CA GLY A 36 6.74 1.21 -13.58
C GLY A 36 6.88 0.47 -12.24
N GLU A 37 6.86 1.18 -11.09
CA GLU A 37 6.86 0.54 -9.77
C GLU A 37 5.44 0.39 -9.19
N ILE A 38 5.29 -0.54 -8.24
CA ILE A 38 4.17 -0.54 -7.28
C ILE A 38 4.65 0.13 -6.01
N PHE A 39 4.07 1.29 -5.72
CA PHE A 39 4.41 2.09 -4.55
C PHE A 39 3.31 2.03 -3.50
N GLY A 40 3.65 1.55 -2.30
CA GLY A 40 2.75 1.47 -1.15
C GLY A 40 2.76 2.74 -0.31
N PHE A 41 1.59 3.30 -0.01
CA PHE A 41 1.42 4.50 0.79
C PHE A 41 0.67 4.16 2.08
N LEU A 42 1.40 4.02 3.18
CA LEU A 42 0.95 3.43 4.42
C LEU A 42 0.73 4.49 5.50
N GLY A 43 -0.18 4.23 6.40
CA GLY A 43 -0.40 5.11 7.55
C GLY A 43 -1.71 4.79 8.26
N PRO A 44 -1.85 5.15 9.54
CA PRO A 44 -3.09 4.98 10.27
C PRO A 44 -4.21 5.86 9.67
N ASN A 45 -5.44 5.61 10.11
CA ASN A 45 -6.56 6.45 9.73
C ASN A 45 -6.32 7.89 10.22
N GLY A 46 -6.61 8.86 9.35
CA GLY A 46 -6.34 10.27 9.63
C GLY A 46 -4.88 10.72 9.41
N ALA A 47 -3.97 9.84 8.99
CA ALA A 47 -2.58 10.22 8.71
C ALA A 47 -2.41 11.20 7.55
N GLY A 48 -3.40 11.32 6.66
CA GLY A 48 -3.38 12.21 5.49
C GLY A 48 -3.36 11.50 4.13
N LYS A 49 -3.47 10.16 4.07
CA LYS A 49 -3.40 9.37 2.84
C LYS A 49 -4.38 9.84 1.76
N SER A 50 -5.68 9.82 2.06
CA SER A 50 -6.71 10.26 1.10
C SER A 50 -6.58 11.75 0.74
N THR A 51 -6.05 12.59 1.67
CA THR A 51 -5.73 13.99 1.35
C THR A 51 -4.66 14.09 0.29
N ALA A 52 -3.57 13.30 0.39
CA ALA A 52 -2.50 13.29 -0.61
C ALA A 52 -3.04 12.80 -1.97
N ILE A 53 -3.84 11.73 -1.99
CA ILE A 53 -4.49 11.21 -3.20
C ILE A 53 -5.39 12.29 -3.84
N HIS A 54 -6.25 12.94 -3.06
CA HIS A 54 -7.18 13.96 -3.57
C HIS A 54 -6.43 15.19 -4.14
N LEU A 55 -5.28 15.54 -3.56
CA LEU A 55 -4.42 16.60 -4.10
C LEU A 55 -3.83 16.18 -5.46
N ALA A 56 -3.30 14.95 -5.58
CA ALA A 56 -2.77 14.43 -6.83
C ALA A 56 -3.83 14.42 -7.93
N MET A 57 -5.03 13.93 -7.61
CA MET A 57 -6.16 13.90 -8.54
C MET A 57 -6.71 15.30 -8.88
N GLY A 58 -6.25 16.36 -8.19
CA GLY A 58 -6.72 17.73 -8.40
C GLY A 58 -8.14 17.98 -7.88
N PHE A 59 -8.67 17.12 -7.01
CA PHE A 59 -9.97 17.33 -6.36
C PHE A 59 -9.91 18.48 -5.35
N MET A 60 -8.72 18.83 -4.89
CA MET A 60 -8.45 19.96 -4.03
C MET A 60 -7.08 20.59 -4.32
N ARG A 61 -6.87 21.82 -3.86
CA ARG A 61 -5.60 22.52 -4.00
C ARG A 61 -4.79 22.42 -2.71
N PRO A 62 -3.45 22.34 -2.78
CA PRO A 62 -2.60 22.47 -1.60
C PRO A 62 -2.71 23.87 -0.99
N SER A 63 -2.41 24.00 0.30
CA SER A 63 -2.28 25.29 0.98
C SER A 63 -0.95 25.96 0.65
N SER A 64 0.11 25.15 0.48
CA SER A 64 1.43 25.56 -0.02
C SER A 64 2.15 24.34 -0.62
N GLY A 65 3.28 24.58 -1.29
CA GLY A 65 4.02 23.55 -2.02
C GLY A 65 3.40 23.27 -3.39
N ARG A 66 3.95 22.30 -4.10
CA ARG A 66 3.48 21.91 -5.44
C ARG A 66 3.62 20.40 -5.64
N GLY A 67 2.88 19.87 -6.60
CA GLY A 67 3.01 18.47 -7.01
C GLY A 67 2.87 18.32 -8.52
N ARG A 68 3.44 17.22 -9.02
CA ARG A 68 3.38 16.85 -10.43
C ARG A 68 2.92 15.40 -10.58
N MET A 69 2.18 15.15 -11.62
CA MET A 69 1.71 13.83 -12.02
C MET A 69 2.00 13.65 -13.51
N LEU A 70 2.75 12.61 -13.86
CA LEU A 70 3.23 12.37 -15.22
C LEU A 70 3.91 13.64 -15.82
N GLY A 71 4.71 14.35 -15.00
CA GLY A 71 5.45 15.57 -15.39
C GLY A 71 4.63 16.87 -15.43
N LYS A 72 3.30 16.85 -15.24
CA LYS A 72 2.41 18.01 -15.25
C LYS A 72 1.94 18.36 -13.82
N LEU A 73 1.58 19.62 -13.58
CA LEU A 73 1.05 20.03 -12.28
C LEU A 73 -0.23 19.29 -11.93
N PHE A 74 -0.44 19.05 -10.64
CA PHE A 74 -1.69 18.48 -10.15
C PHE A 74 -2.90 19.28 -10.65
N GLY A 75 -3.97 18.56 -11.06
CA GLY A 75 -5.18 19.16 -11.58
C GLY A 75 -5.18 19.38 -13.11
N ASP A 76 -4.07 19.09 -13.83
CA ASP A 76 -4.07 19.12 -15.30
C ASP A 76 -5.08 18.12 -15.87
N ALA A 77 -6.03 18.62 -16.68
CA ALA A 77 -7.15 17.81 -17.19
C ALA A 77 -6.71 16.76 -18.22
N ALA A 78 -5.69 17.07 -19.02
CA ALA A 78 -5.19 16.13 -20.02
C ALA A 78 -4.44 14.98 -19.36
N THR A 79 -3.67 15.27 -18.31
CA THR A 79 -2.96 14.26 -17.53
C THR A 79 -3.93 13.31 -16.82
N ARG A 80 -5.05 13.80 -16.27
CA ARG A 80 -6.05 12.95 -15.61
C ARG A 80 -6.62 11.85 -16.50
N ARG A 81 -6.67 12.04 -17.82
CA ARG A 81 -7.11 11.00 -18.77
C ARG A 81 -6.12 9.84 -18.89
N ARG A 82 -4.87 10.04 -18.48
CA ARG A 82 -3.80 9.04 -18.47
C ARG A 82 -3.65 8.37 -17.08
N VAL A 83 -4.57 8.67 -16.16
CA VAL A 83 -4.56 8.16 -14.80
C VAL A 83 -5.85 7.41 -14.51
N GLY A 84 -5.73 6.20 -14.01
CA GLY A 84 -6.84 5.44 -13.47
C GLY A 84 -6.96 5.66 -11.97
N PHE A 85 -8.16 5.92 -11.50
CA PHE A 85 -8.43 6.12 -10.08
C PHE A 85 -9.48 5.14 -9.56
N LEU A 86 -9.12 4.43 -8.48
CA LEU A 86 -10.02 3.61 -7.70
C LEU A 86 -10.18 4.25 -6.32
N ALA A 87 -11.39 4.70 -6.01
CA ALA A 87 -11.72 5.20 -4.68
C ALA A 87 -11.96 4.03 -3.70
N GLU A 88 -11.75 4.26 -2.40
CA GLU A 88 -12.04 3.30 -1.33
C GLU A 88 -13.45 2.72 -1.43
N ASN A 89 -14.43 3.56 -1.72
CA ASN A 89 -15.81 3.16 -1.94
C ASN A 89 -16.13 3.22 -3.43
N VAL A 90 -16.25 2.07 -4.08
CA VAL A 90 -16.60 1.97 -5.50
C VAL A 90 -18.07 2.32 -5.71
N ALA A 91 -18.34 3.40 -6.42
CA ALA A 91 -19.68 3.82 -6.79
C ALA A 91 -19.99 3.38 -8.23
N LEU A 92 -20.98 2.50 -8.39
CA LEU A 92 -21.44 1.99 -9.69
C LEU A 92 -22.85 2.50 -9.97
N TYR A 93 -23.02 3.31 -11.01
CA TYR A 93 -24.28 4.01 -11.32
C TYR A 93 -25.18 3.29 -12.33
N HIS A 94 -24.70 2.22 -12.97
CA HIS A 94 -25.44 1.47 -13.98
C HIS A 94 -25.86 0.10 -13.46
N ARG A 95 -26.87 -0.50 -14.11
CA ARG A 95 -27.36 -1.82 -13.72
C ARG A 95 -26.45 -2.96 -14.18
N GLN A 96 -25.84 -2.84 -15.36
CA GLN A 96 -25.02 -3.89 -15.98
C GLN A 96 -23.54 -3.48 -16.03
N ALA A 97 -22.67 -4.49 -15.91
CA ALA A 97 -21.23 -4.28 -15.87
C ALA A 97 -20.70 -3.59 -17.14
N GLU A 98 -21.05 -4.08 -18.32
CA GLU A 98 -20.62 -3.47 -19.59
C GLU A 98 -21.09 -2.01 -19.73
N ALA A 99 -22.36 -1.75 -19.42
CA ALA A 99 -22.92 -0.40 -19.49
C ALA A 99 -22.21 0.58 -18.55
N ALA A 100 -21.78 0.11 -17.37
CA ALA A 100 -21.01 0.93 -16.43
C ALA A 100 -19.63 1.31 -17.02
N ILE A 101 -18.87 0.36 -17.57
CA ILE A 101 -17.56 0.64 -18.14
C ILE A 101 -17.68 1.51 -19.39
N ARG A 102 -18.67 1.27 -20.26
CA ARG A 102 -18.96 2.13 -21.41
C ARG A 102 -19.26 3.58 -21.00
N PHE A 103 -20.03 3.77 -19.94
CA PHE A 103 -20.31 5.10 -19.42
C PHE A 103 -19.03 5.83 -19.01
N TYR A 104 -18.15 5.19 -18.23
CA TYR A 104 -16.88 5.81 -17.81
C TYR A 104 -15.92 6.05 -18.98
N GLY A 105 -15.83 5.11 -19.93
CA GLY A 105 -15.05 5.31 -21.16
C GLY A 105 -15.57 6.50 -21.96
N GLY A 106 -16.89 6.64 -22.09
CA GLY A 106 -17.53 7.77 -22.76
C GLY A 106 -17.23 9.12 -22.08
N LEU A 107 -17.26 9.18 -20.75
CA LEU A 107 -16.88 10.39 -19.99
C LEU A 107 -15.42 10.79 -20.24
N ASN A 108 -14.55 9.84 -20.52
CA ASN A 108 -13.16 10.07 -20.86
C ASN A 108 -12.94 10.39 -22.35
N GLY A 109 -14.02 10.47 -23.14
CA GLY A 109 -13.97 10.86 -24.55
C GLY A 109 -13.80 9.71 -25.54
N LEU A 110 -13.95 8.45 -25.10
CA LEU A 110 -13.97 7.30 -25.99
C LEU A 110 -15.34 7.16 -26.68
N HIS A 111 -15.37 6.86 -27.98
CA HIS A 111 -16.60 6.72 -28.75
C HIS A 111 -16.50 5.55 -29.75
N GLY A 112 -17.65 5.04 -30.19
CA GLY A 112 -17.77 4.03 -31.25
C GLY A 112 -16.90 2.79 -30.99
N VAL A 113 -16.22 2.31 -32.02
CA VAL A 113 -15.40 1.07 -31.95
C VAL A 113 -14.30 1.17 -30.90
N ALA A 114 -13.70 2.34 -30.67
CA ALA A 114 -12.68 2.53 -29.65
C ALA A 114 -13.26 2.31 -28.22
N LEU A 115 -14.47 2.80 -27.96
CA LEU A 115 -15.17 2.59 -26.70
C LEU A 115 -15.51 1.10 -26.50
N ASP A 116 -15.98 0.42 -27.54
CA ASP A 116 -16.32 -1.00 -27.49
C ASP A 116 -15.10 -1.85 -27.20
N HIS A 117 -13.98 -1.53 -27.85
CA HIS A 117 -12.69 -2.22 -27.62
C HIS A 117 -12.18 -1.98 -26.20
N ALA A 118 -12.12 -0.72 -25.75
CA ALA A 118 -11.65 -0.36 -24.41
C ALA A 118 -12.52 -1.00 -23.30
N THR A 119 -13.85 -1.02 -23.47
CA THR A 119 -14.77 -1.67 -22.55
C THR A 119 -14.48 -3.16 -22.39
N ARG A 120 -14.34 -3.86 -23.53
CA ARG A 120 -14.05 -5.29 -23.56
C ARG A 120 -12.70 -5.58 -22.91
N THR A 121 -11.67 -4.84 -23.30
CA THR A 121 -10.31 -4.98 -22.76
C THR A 121 -10.26 -4.74 -21.25
N ALA A 122 -10.96 -3.72 -20.75
CA ALA A 122 -11.02 -3.43 -19.32
C ALA A 122 -11.71 -4.56 -18.53
N LEU A 123 -12.82 -5.10 -19.03
CA LEU A 123 -13.52 -6.23 -18.40
C LEU A 123 -12.69 -7.53 -18.45
N GLU A 124 -12.00 -7.78 -19.56
CA GLU A 124 -11.06 -8.92 -19.68
C GLU A 124 -9.90 -8.80 -18.71
N ALA A 125 -9.31 -7.61 -18.59
CA ALA A 125 -8.16 -7.36 -17.72
C ALA A 125 -8.44 -7.67 -16.23
N VAL A 126 -9.71 -7.59 -15.81
CA VAL A 126 -10.14 -7.88 -14.42
C VAL A 126 -10.91 -9.20 -14.28
N ASP A 127 -10.88 -10.05 -15.31
CA ASP A 127 -11.56 -11.36 -15.35
C ASP A 127 -13.09 -11.29 -15.14
N LEU A 128 -13.74 -10.25 -15.69
CA LEU A 128 -15.20 -10.03 -15.63
C LEU A 128 -15.89 -10.05 -16.99
N LYS A 129 -15.22 -10.52 -18.06
CA LYS A 129 -15.81 -10.59 -19.40
C LYS A 129 -17.08 -11.44 -19.46
N SER A 130 -17.08 -12.61 -18.82
CA SER A 130 -18.25 -13.49 -18.74
C SER A 130 -19.42 -12.90 -18.00
N GLU A 131 -19.18 -11.90 -17.16
CA GLU A 131 -20.17 -11.23 -16.31
C GLU A 131 -20.65 -9.89 -16.91
N SER A 132 -20.26 -9.56 -18.15
CA SER A 132 -20.50 -8.25 -18.78
C SER A 132 -21.96 -7.82 -18.82
N SER A 133 -22.88 -8.76 -19.03
CA SER A 133 -24.34 -8.52 -19.08
C SER A 133 -25.03 -8.64 -17.71
N ARG A 134 -24.30 -9.12 -16.67
CA ARG A 134 -24.88 -9.35 -15.35
C ARG A 134 -25.19 -8.06 -14.62
N ASN A 135 -26.24 -8.10 -13.79
CA ASN A 135 -26.62 -6.98 -12.95
C ASN A 135 -25.60 -6.76 -11.81
N LEU A 136 -25.09 -5.55 -11.68
CA LEU A 136 -24.10 -5.16 -10.65
C LEU A 136 -24.62 -5.34 -9.21
N GLY A 137 -25.93 -5.25 -9.00
CA GLY A 137 -26.56 -5.54 -7.70
C GLY A 137 -26.41 -7.01 -7.23
N GLN A 138 -25.98 -7.90 -8.12
CA GLN A 138 -25.73 -9.32 -7.83
C GLN A 138 -24.23 -9.63 -7.67
N PHE A 139 -23.38 -8.62 -7.73
CA PHE A 139 -21.95 -8.79 -7.61
C PHE A 139 -21.53 -8.95 -6.15
N SER A 140 -20.58 -9.86 -5.91
CA SER A 140 -19.86 -9.94 -4.64
C SER A 140 -19.00 -8.68 -4.43
N ARG A 141 -18.56 -8.44 -3.20
CA ARG A 141 -17.64 -7.32 -2.91
C ARG A 141 -16.36 -7.38 -3.77
N GLY A 142 -15.79 -8.56 -3.95
CA GLY A 142 -14.61 -8.75 -4.82
C GLY A 142 -14.92 -8.43 -6.29
N MET A 143 -16.10 -8.80 -6.80
CA MET A 143 -16.52 -8.43 -8.15
C MET A 143 -16.77 -6.92 -8.30
N VAL A 144 -17.34 -6.25 -7.29
CA VAL A 144 -17.49 -4.79 -7.27
C VAL A 144 -16.12 -4.10 -7.29
N GLN A 145 -15.16 -4.61 -6.54
CA GLN A 145 -13.79 -4.08 -6.52
C GLN A 145 -13.10 -4.26 -7.88
N ARG A 146 -13.24 -5.43 -8.52
CA ARG A 146 -12.75 -5.66 -9.88
C ARG A 146 -13.42 -4.72 -10.89
N MET A 147 -14.71 -4.43 -10.73
CA MET A 147 -15.38 -3.41 -11.55
C MET A 147 -14.80 -2.02 -11.38
N GLY A 148 -14.45 -1.63 -10.15
CA GLY A 148 -13.73 -0.38 -9.89
C GLY A 148 -12.36 -0.34 -10.58
N LEU A 149 -11.63 -1.45 -10.58
CA LEU A 149 -10.38 -1.57 -11.35
C LEU A 149 -10.63 -1.50 -12.87
N ALA A 150 -11.67 -2.14 -13.40
CA ALA A 150 -12.03 -2.04 -14.81
C ALA A 150 -12.36 -0.58 -15.20
N GLN A 151 -13.09 0.13 -14.33
CA GLN A 151 -13.34 1.56 -14.49
C GLN A 151 -12.04 2.38 -14.54
N ALA A 152 -11.11 2.09 -13.65
CA ALA A 152 -9.81 2.76 -13.61
C ALA A 152 -8.97 2.46 -14.87
N LEU A 153 -9.14 1.29 -15.48
CA LEU A 153 -8.35 0.81 -16.62
C LEU A 153 -8.91 1.20 -18.00
N VAL A 154 -10.15 1.66 -18.10
CA VAL A 154 -10.87 1.82 -19.38
C VAL A 154 -10.18 2.71 -20.39
N ASN A 155 -9.35 3.66 -19.93
CA ASN A 155 -8.55 4.57 -20.78
C ASN A 155 -7.10 4.13 -20.98
N ASP A 156 -6.76 2.89 -20.64
CA ASP A 156 -5.37 2.39 -20.68
C ASP A 156 -4.37 3.32 -19.98
N PRO A 157 -4.54 3.60 -18.69
CA PRO A 157 -3.75 4.58 -17.96
C PRO A 157 -2.28 4.14 -17.80
N GLU A 158 -1.38 5.12 -17.67
CA GLU A 158 0.03 4.92 -17.35
C GLU A 158 0.24 4.81 -15.83
N LEU A 159 -0.61 5.48 -15.06
CA LEU A 159 -0.59 5.50 -13.60
C LEU A 159 -1.94 5.09 -13.03
N LEU A 160 -1.94 4.12 -12.12
CA LEU A 160 -3.09 3.75 -11.31
C LEU A 160 -2.92 4.30 -9.89
N ILE A 161 -3.91 5.07 -9.42
CA ILE A 161 -4.00 5.53 -8.04
C ILE A 161 -5.15 4.78 -7.38
N LEU A 162 -4.84 3.95 -6.38
CA LEU A 162 -5.78 3.03 -5.76
C LEU A 162 -5.89 3.33 -4.27
N ASP A 163 -7.07 3.79 -3.83
CA ASP A 163 -7.32 4.07 -2.41
C ASP A 163 -7.92 2.82 -1.76
N GLU A 164 -7.15 2.15 -0.90
CA GLU A 164 -7.52 0.94 -0.14
C GLU A 164 -8.09 -0.20 -1.03
N PRO A 165 -7.38 -0.66 -2.09
CA PRO A 165 -7.94 -1.56 -3.10
C PRO A 165 -8.35 -2.94 -2.58
N THR A 166 -7.85 -3.37 -1.42
CA THR A 166 -8.10 -4.69 -0.82
C THR A 166 -8.87 -4.63 0.50
N SER A 167 -9.31 -3.42 0.92
CA SER A 167 -10.10 -3.25 2.14
C SER A 167 -11.44 -3.98 2.04
N ALA A 168 -11.89 -4.52 3.16
CA ALA A 168 -13.19 -5.23 3.27
C ALA A 168 -13.39 -6.44 2.32
N LEU A 169 -12.30 -6.98 1.73
CA LEU A 169 -12.32 -8.20 0.92
C LEU A 169 -11.97 -9.43 1.76
N ASP A 170 -12.55 -10.56 1.39
CA ASP A 170 -12.13 -11.85 1.92
C ASP A 170 -10.73 -12.26 1.41
N PRO A 171 -10.04 -13.23 2.06
CA PRO A 171 -8.68 -13.61 1.68
C PRO A 171 -8.54 -14.03 0.21
N ALA A 172 -9.51 -14.77 -0.36
CA ALA A 172 -9.44 -15.23 -1.75
C ALA A 172 -9.56 -14.05 -2.73
N ALA A 173 -10.45 -13.09 -2.45
CA ALA A 173 -10.56 -11.88 -3.26
C ALA A 173 -9.30 -11.00 -3.18
N ARG A 174 -8.64 -10.92 -2.00
CA ARG A 174 -7.36 -10.20 -1.86
C ARG A 174 -6.26 -10.81 -2.73
N VAL A 175 -6.10 -12.14 -2.71
CA VAL A 175 -5.15 -12.85 -3.58
C VAL A 175 -5.40 -12.48 -5.04
N SER A 176 -6.66 -12.52 -5.46
CA SER A 176 -7.05 -12.20 -6.82
C SER A 176 -6.73 -10.76 -7.24
N ILE A 177 -6.98 -9.76 -6.36
CA ILE A 177 -6.61 -8.36 -6.64
C ILE A 177 -5.09 -8.22 -6.70
N ARG A 178 -4.34 -8.86 -5.81
CA ARG A 178 -2.87 -8.87 -5.82
C ARG A 178 -2.31 -9.35 -7.16
N GLU A 179 -2.81 -10.47 -7.66
CA GLU A 179 -2.38 -11.01 -8.97
C GLU A 179 -2.67 -10.05 -10.11
N LEU A 180 -3.82 -9.34 -10.06
CA LEU A 180 -4.14 -8.28 -11.02
C LEU A 180 -3.13 -7.14 -10.96
N LEU A 181 -2.77 -6.66 -9.78
CA LEU A 181 -1.79 -5.57 -9.63
C LEU A 181 -0.41 -5.95 -10.15
N LEU A 182 0.08 -7.16 -9.83
CA LEU A 182 1.34 -7.68 -10.34
C LEU A 182 1.33 -7.82 -11.87
N ARG A 183 0.22 -8.27 -12.45
CA ARG A 183 0.02 -8.34 -13.90
C ARG A 183 0.06 -6.95 -14.53
N PHE A 184 -0.59 -5.93 -13.96
CA PHE A 184 -0.56 -4.56 -14.48
C PHE A 184 0.85 -3.96 -14.42
N ARG A 185 1.59 -4.22 -13.32
CA ARG A 185 2.99 -3.83 -13.22
C ARG A 185 3.85 -4.49 -14.32
N SER A 186 3.67 -5.78 -14.57
CA SER A 186 4.42 -6.50 -15.63
C SER A 186 4.14 -5.95 -17.03
N GLN A 187 3.00 -5.28 -17.22
CA GLN A 187 2.63 -4.55 -18.46
C GLN A 187 3.20 -3.12 -18.49
N GLY A 188 4.04 -2.74 -17.53
CA GLY A 188 4.69 -1.43 -17.45
C GLY A 188 3.85 -0.31 -16.81
N LYS A 189 2.70 -0.63 -16.20
CA LYS A 189 1.90 0.38 -15.50
C LYS A 189 2.54 0.72 -14.16
N THR A 190 2.45 2.00 -13.78
CA THR A 190 2.82 2.47 -12.44
C THR A 190 1.61 2.36 -11.53
N ILE A 191 1.80 1.91 -10.31
CA ILE A 191 0.71 1.76 -9.34
C ILE A 191 1.10 2.47 -8.04
N PHE A 192 0.28 3.43 -7.63
CA PHE A 192 0.34 4.06 -6.31
C PHE A 192 -0.88 3.61 -5.52
N LEU A 193 -0.67 2.85 -4.47
CA LEU A 193 -1.76 2.33 -3.65
C LEU A 193 -1.64 2.78 -2.19
N SER A 194 -2.75 3.21 -1.60
CA SER A 194 -2.86 3.35 -0.15
C SER A 194 -3.33 2.04 0.47
N SER A 195 -2.82 1.70 1.65
CA SER A 195 -3.32 0.56 2.41
C SER A 195 -3.03 0.71 3.91
N HIS A 196 -3.87 0.07 4.72
CA HIS A 196 -3.63 -0.22 6.13
C HIS A 196 -3.32 -1.72 6.36
N LEU A 197 -3.43 -2.56 5.32
CA LEU A 197 -3.13 -3.99 5.37
C LEU A 197 -1.66 -4.22 4.99
N LEU A 198 -0.79 -4.19 5.98
CA LEU A 198 0.67 -4.22 5.81
C LEU A 198 1.16 -5.51 5.17
N SER A 199 0.59 -6.65 5.53
CA SER A 199 0.91 -7.95 4.95
C SER A 199 0.61 -8.03 3.44
N GLU A 200 -0.44 -7.36 2.95
CA GLU A 200 -0.72 -7.31 1.51
C GLU A 200 0.28 -6.42 0.77
N VAL A 201 0.70 -5.32 1.39
CA VAL A 201 1.71 -4.41 0.83
C VAL A 201 3.06 -5.09 0.69
N GLU A 202 3.48 -5.90 1.67
CA GLU A 202 4.71 -6.69 1.62
C GLU A 202 4.78 -7.63 0.42
N LEU A 203 3.62 -8.08 -0.07
CA LEU A 203 3.55 -9.04 -1.17
C LEU A 203 3.55 -8.42 -2.56
N VAL A 204 3.29 -7.12 -2.69
CA VAL A 204 3.11 -6.49 -4.00
C VAL A 204 3.99 -5.28 -4.26
N CYS A 205 4.36 -4.51 -3.22
CA CYS A 205 5.04 -3.23 -3.42
C CYS A 205 6.55 -3.39 -3.60
N ASP A 206 7.13 -2.55 -4.44
CA ASP A 206 8.58 -2.42 -4.59
C ASP A 206 9.16 -1.48 -3.54
N ARG A 207 8.48 -0.34 -3.35
CA ARG A 207 8.82 0.70 -2.38
C ARG A 207 7.59 1.10 -1.59
N VAL A 208 7.81 1.57 -0.38
CA VAL A 208 6.74 2.06 0.49
C VAL A 208 7.13 3.37 1.17
N ALA A 209 6.13 4.18 1.50
CA ALA A 209 6.25 5.30 2.42
C ALA A 209 5.27 5.13 3.57
N ILE A 210 5.75 5.34 4.79
CA ILE A 210 4.94 5.35 6.01
C ILE A 210 4.64 6.79 6.37
N LEU A 211 3.35 7.11 6.46
CA LEU A 211 2.83 8.42 6.80
C LEU A 211 2.29 8.41 8.23
N SER A 212 2.69 9.38 9.03
CA SER A 212 2.13 9.62 10.37
C SER A 212 1.89 11.10 10.58
N ARG A 213 0.69 11.47 11.03
CA ARG A 213 0.29 12.86 11.37
C ARG A 213 0.64 13.89 10.29
N GLY A 214 0.50 13.52 9.02
CA GLY A 214 0.75 14.40 7.87
C GLY A 214 2.22 14.50 7.42
N HIS A 215 3.12 13.70 8.01
CA HIS A 215 4.55 13.64 7.64
C HIS A 215 4.92 12.25 7.12
N VAL A 216 5.85 12.19 6.16
CA VAL A 216 6.52 10.94 5.81
C VAL A 216 7.55 10.63 6.90
N VAL A 217 7.35 9.54 7.63
CA VAL A 217 8.27 9.12 8.71
C VAL A 217 9.31 8.12 8.22
N ARG A 218 9.01 7.36 7.17
CA ARG A 218 9.95 6.43 6.54
C ARG A 218 9.59 6.25 5.08
N ILE A 219 10.60 6.11 4.22
CA ILE A 219 10.46 5.76 2.80
C ILE A 219 11.63 4.87 2.38
N GLY A 220 11.38 3.86 1.57
CA GLY A 220 12.43 2.97 1.05
C GLY A 220 11.88 1.77 0.29
N THR A 221 12.78 0.92 -0.21
CA THR A 221 12.40 -0.38 -0.76
C THR A 221 11.97 -1.32 0.36
N LEU A 222 11.05 -2.23 0.07
CA LEU A 222 10.65 -3.24 1.07
C LEU A 222 11.84 -4.06 1.54
N SER A 223 12.75 -4.44 0.65
CA SER A 223 13.95 -5.20 1.00
C SER A 223 14.82 -4.48 2.03
N ALA A 224 15.00 -3.14 1.89
CA ALA A 224 15.77 -2.35 2.84
C ALA A 224 15.03 -2.09 4.16
N MET A 225 13.69 -2.10 4.14
CA MET A 225 12.88 -1.92 5.36
C MET A 225 12.72 -3.20 6.17
N LEU A 226 12.68 -4.35 5.48
CA LEU A 226 12.50 -5.68 6.07
C LEU A 226 13.84 -6.41 6.24
N GLU A 227 14.91 -5.67 6.52
CA GLU A 227 16.23 -6.26 6.77
C GLU A 227 16.14 -7.36 7.83
N THR A 228 16.88 -8.45 7.60
CA THR A 228 17.00 -9.52 8.58
C THR A 228 17.67 -8.95 9.83
N THR A 229 17.05 -9.17 10.97
CA THR A 229 17.68 -8.86 12.26
C THR A 229 18.91 -9.74 12.43
N ASP A 230 19.81 -9.38 13.33
CA ASP A 230 20.93 -10.25 13.73
C ASP A 230 20.47 -11.42 14.61
N GLN A 231 19.25 -11.90 14.40
CA GLN A 231 18.64 -13.01 15.10
C GLN A 231 18.20 -14.12 14.15
N VAL A 232 18.23 -15.35 14.67
CA VAL A 232 17.69 -16.53 14.01
C VAL A 232 16.62 -17.15 14.90
N GLU A 233 15.49 -17.48 14.31
CA GLU A 233 14.44 -18.27 14.93
C GLU A 233 14.75 -19.74 14.76
N ILE A 234 14.73 -20.47 15.86
CA ILE A 234 14.92 -21.92 15.89
C ILE A 234 13.63 -22.56 16.38
N VAL A 235 13.14 -23.53 15.62
CA VAL A 235 12.07 -24.42 16.03
C VAL A 235 12.68 -25.79 16.32
N ALA A 236 12.49 -26.27 17.51
CA ALA A 236 12.99 -27.59 17.94
C ALA A 236 11.85 -28.44 18.54
N GLN A 237 12.00 -29.74 18.50
CA GLN A 237 11.08 -30.68 19.15
C GLN A 237 11.82 -31.52 20.21
N SER A 238 11.04 -32.12 21.12
CA SER A 238 11.54 -32.97 22.22
C SER A 238 12.49 -32.24 23.18
N ILE A 239 12.32 -30.92 23.37
CA ILE A 239 13.05 -30.14 24.37
C ILE A 239 12.10 -29.48 25.36
N ALA A 240 12.58 -29.28 26.59
CA ALA A 240 11.82 -28.48 27.56
C ALA A 240 11.78 -27.01 27.14
N PRO A 241 10.61 -26.34 27.15
CA PRO A 241 10.51 -24.92 26.79
C PRO A 241 11.43 -24.00 27.59
N ARG A 242 11.79 -24.37 28.83
CA ARG A 242 12.67 -23.59 29.71
C ARG A 242 14.17 -23.64 29.33
N LEU A 243 14.55 -24.41 28.31
CA LEU A 243 15.95 -24.57 27.90
C LEU A 243 16.52 -23.25 27.32
N PHE A 244 15.64 -22.42 26.72
CA PHE A 244 15.99 -21.13 26.15
C PHE A 244 15.09 -20.02 26.70
N ALA A 245 15.65 -18.83 26.92
CA ALA A 245 14.89 -17.66 27.32
C ALA A 245 13.90 -17.26 26.19
N ASN A 246 12.74 -16.72 26.57
CA ASN A 246 11.70 -16.25 25.64
C ASN A 246 11.20 -17.32 24.64
N SER A 247 11.24 -18.59 25.02
CA SER A 247 10.74 -19.67 24.17
C SER A 247 9.21 -19.80 24.32
N THR A 248 8.55 -20.11 23.21
CA THR A 248 7.11 -20.39 23.14
C THR A 248 6.90 -21.86 22.79
N ALA A 249 6.06 -22.54 23.57
CA ALA A 249 5.66 -23.91 23.28
C ALA A 249 4.48 -23.93 22.31
N GLU A 250 4.59 -24.65 21.21
CA GLU A 250 3.55 -24.89 20.21
C GLU A 250 3.33 -26.42 20.07
N GLY A 251 2.51 -27.00 20.92
CA GLY A 251 2.33 -28.46 20.99
C GLY A 251 3.64 -29.16 21.40
N GLU A 252 4.13 -30.07 20.54
CA GLU A 252 5.42 -30.79 20.76
C GLU A 252 6.64 -29.99 20.35
N ARG A 253 6.45 -28.77 19.81
CA ARG A 253 7.54 -27.90 19.32
C ARG A 253 7.78 -26.74 20.26
N THR A 254 9.02 -26.34 20.33
CA THR A 254 9.44 -25.13 21.04
C THR A 254 10.11 -24.18 20.06
N ARG A 255 9.63 -22.95 20.03
CA ARG A 255 10.10 -21.86 19.18
C ARG A 255 10.81 -20.82 20.02
N PHE A 256 11.96 -20.35 19.61
CA PHE A 256 12.73 -19.29 20.27
C PHE A 256 13.67 -18.59 19.29
N ALA A 257 14.12 -17.36 19.62
CA ALA A 257 15.08 -16.62 18.84
C ALA A 257 16.38 -16.43 19.60
N VAL A 258 17.50 -16.52 18.87
CA VAL A 258 18.85 -16.26 19.40
C VAL A 258 19.63 -15.36 18.42
N PRO A 259 20.63 -14.60 18.90
CA PRO A 259 21.57 -13.92 18.02
C PRO A 259 22.21 -14.90 17.03
N LYS A 260 22.42 -14.48 15.80
CA LYS A 260 23.04 -15.31 14.76
C LYS A 260 24.41 -15.85 15.19
N SER A 261 25.16 -15.08 15.98
CA SER A 261 26.43 -15.51 16.57
C SER A 261 26.31 -16.69 17.53
N GLN A 262 25.14 -16.87 18.18
CA GLN A 262 24.84 -17.94 19.14
C GLN A 262 24.10 -19.12 18.50
N GLN A 263 23.81 -19.08 17.21
CA GLN A 263 23.04 -20.11 16.49
C GLN A 263 23.66 -21.50 16.69
N ARG A 264 24.97 -21.64 16.53
CA ARG A 264 25.68 -22.91 16.66
C ARG A 264 25.57 -23.48 18.08
N GLU A 265 25.83 -22.65 19.07
CA GLU A 265 25.73 -23.04 20.48
C GLU A 265 24.30 -23.48 20.83
N ALA A 266 23.29 -22.76 20.36
CA ALA A 266 21.90 -23.10 20.57
C ALA A 266 21.53 -24.49 19.99
N ILE A 267 22.01 -24.81 18.77
CA ILE A 267 21.80 -26.09 18.13
C ILE A 267 22.49 -27.22 18.91
N GLU A 268 23.74 -27.02 19.33
CA GLU A 268 24.49 -28.00 20.15
C GLU A 268 23.78 -28.26 21.49
N ARG A 269 23.22 -27.27 22.14
CA ARG A 269 22.41 -27.42 23.36
C ARG A 269 21.11 -28.19 23.16
N ILE A 270 20.44 -28.01 21.99
CA ILE A 270 19.25 -28.80 21.64
C ILE A 270 19.61 -30.30 21.55
N TRP A 271 20.68 -30.61 20.83
CA TRP A 271 21.13 -32.01 20.67
C TRP A 271 21.60 -32.63 21.99
N ALA A 272 22.28 -31.87 22.83
CA ALA A 272 22.71 -32.32 24.15
C ALA A 272 21.52 -32.63 25.09
N ALA A 273 20.39 -31.94 24.89
CA ALA A 273 19.14 -32.20 25.62
C ALA A 273 18.29 -33.33 25.01
N GLY A 274 18.78 -34.01 23.97
CA GLY A 274 18.06 -35.09 23.26
C GLY A 274 16.98 -34.58 22.32
N GLY A 275 16.98 -33.29 22.01
CA GLY A 275 16.02 -32.67 21.09
C GLY A 275 16.49 -32.70 19.63
N GLU A 276 15.58 -32.37 18.73
CA GLU A 276 15.79 -32.30 17.30
C GLU A 276 15.44 -30.90 16.76
N VAL A 277 16.29 -30.38 15.86
CA VAL A 277 16.05 -29.10 15.18
C VAL A 277 15.12 -29.30 14.01
N VAL A 278 13.97 -28.65 14.00
CA VAL A 278 12.96 -28.72 12.94
C VAL A 278 13.24 -27.68 11.85
N SER A 279 13.56 -26.44 12.25
CA SER A 279 13.92 -25.39 11.31
C SER A 279 14.78 -24.31 11.96
N VAL A 280 15.59 -23.62 11.14
CA VAL A 280 16.37 -22.45 11.51
C VAL A 280 16.16 -21.39 10.44
N ASN A 281 15.52 -20.29 10.80
CA ASN A 281 15.18 -19.22 9.86
C ASN A 281 15.72 -17.89 10.37
N PRO A 282 16.28 -17.03 9.51
CA PRO A 282 16.58 -15.65 9.89
C PRO A 282 15.30 -14.94 10.32
N VAL A 283 15.34 -14.27 11.47
CA VAL A 283 14.22 -13.40 11.89
C VAL A 283 14.22 -12.19 10.99
N ARG A 284 13.14 -12.02 10.22
CA ARG A 284 12.90 -10.83 9.43
C ARG A 284 11.96 -9.92 10.21
N ARG A 285 12.28 -8.66 10.22
CA ARG A 285 11.37 -7.63 10.73
C ARG A 285 10.15 -7.57 9.83
N SER A 286 8.96 -7.61 10.38
CA SER A 286 7.73 -7.41 9.60
C SER A 286 7.50 -5.90 9.37
N LEU A 287 6.80 -5.56 8.29
CA LEU A 287 6.36 -4.18 8.07
C LEU A 287 5.42 -3.71 9.19
N GLU A 288 4.70 -4.63 9.82
CA GLU A 288 3.81 -4.36 10.94
C GLU A 288 4.56 -3.91 12.20
N GLU A 289 5.65 -4.59 12.55
CA GLU A 289 6.52 -4.19 13.67
C GLU A 289 7.12 -2.81 13.43
N LEU A 290 7.67 -2.58 12.24
CA LEU A 290 8.24 -1.29 11.84
C LEU A 290 7.17 -0.19 11.87
N PHE A 291 5.97 -0.48 11.39
CA PHE A 291 4.86 0.46 11.36
C PHE A 291 4.41 0.86 12.78
N LEU A 292 4.26 -0.11 13.66
CA LEU A 292 3.90 0.14 15.06
C LEU A 292 4.96 1.00 15.75
N GLU A 293 6.23 0.66 15.59
CA GLU A 293 7.35 1.45 16.15
C GLU A 293 7.31 2.92 15.68
N LEU A 294 7.09 3.17 14.39
CA LEU A 294 7.11 4.52 13.81
C LEU A 294 5.83 5.33 14.02
N THR A 295 4.71 4.67 14.36
CA THR A 295 3.41 5.36 14.48
C THR A 295 2.89 5.46 15.90
N THR A 296 3.47 4.71 16.86
CA THR A 296 3.09 4.76 18.28
C THR A 296 3.68 6.02 18.96
N PRO A 297 2.94 6.71 19.85
CA PRO A 297 3.34 8.01 20.42
C PRO A 297 4.60 8.01 21.29
N GLU A 298 5.08 6.87 21.78
CA GLU A 298 6.23 6.77 22.71
C GLU A 298 7.61 6.95 22.03
N SER A 299 7.71 6.80 20.72
CA SER A 299 8.99 6.93 20.00
C SER A 299 9.38 8.37 19.61
N SER A 300 8.55 9.36 19.95
CA SER A 300 8.78 10.78 19.56
C SER A 300 9.57 11.59 20.59
N SER A 301 10.15 10.99 21.64
CA SER A 301 10.86 11.69 22.71
C SER A 301 12.39 11.59 22.69
N VAL A 302 12.97 11.10 21.59
CA VAL A 302 14.45 11.10 21.44
C VAL A 302 14.82 11.98 20.25
N GLU A 303 15.61 13.04 20.56
CA GLU A 303 16.27 14.02 19.69
C GLU A 303 15.51 15.31 19.33
N LEU A 304 15.29 16.14 20.37
CA LEU A 304 15.51 17.57 20.25
C LEU A 304 16.75 17.93 21.11
N ALA A 305 17.92 17.78 20.52
CA ALA A 305 19.12 18.39 21.06
C ALA A 305 18.94 19.91 21.00
N THR A 306 18.76 20.53 22.14
CA THR A 306 18.90 21.98 22.32
C THR A 306 20.32 22.38 21.96
N PRO A 307 20.55 23.43 21.15
CA PRO A 307 21.86 24.05 21.09
C PRO A 307 22.08 24.79 22.40
N GLU A 308 23.15 24.40 23.12
CA GLU A 308 23.68 25.19 24.25
C GLU A 308 23.97 26.61 23.80
N ALA A 309 23.39 27.54 24.53
CA ALA A 309 23.81 28.92 24.49
C ALA A 309 25.23 29.00 25.14
N GLY A 310 26.23 29.27 24.34
CA GLY A 310 27.56 29.66 24.76
C GLY A 310 27.63 31.16 24.80
N ASP A 311 28.16 31.67 25.91
CA ASP A 311 28.49 33.06 26.27
C ASP A 311 28.96 33.96 25.13
#